data_a4d124348e4a1d07f27dbd83c57891ec
#
_entry.id   a4d124348e4a1d07f27dbd83c57891ec
#
_cell.length_a   1.000
_cell.length_b   1.000
_cell.length_c   1.000
_cell.angle_alpha   90.00
_cell.angle_beta   90.00
_cell.angle_gamma   90.00
#
_symmetry.space_group_name_H-M   'P 1'
#
loop_
_entity.id
_entity.type
_entity.pdbx_description
1 polymer ?
#
loop_
_entity_poly.entity_id
_entity_poly.type
_entity_poly.pdbx_seq_one_letter_code
_entity_poly.pdbx_strand_id
1 'polypeptide(L)'
;ALSSAASDVYKRQLVDYVTSYYNFDKKLITSEYTPEDWKGFRKFVSASSIEKKEEVLRLIDDESINIDKKERDIANLVGPQTYQYILAECYPALRHSDYTVNYTVRGLSLEESKEIINKRPQLLSLQEIYRIAESCEPGSEEFNHSFQVAATMFPDDPIANLNAGAMEIQKGGDMTTAKRYLAKANPKAAETQNNLGIIAMIEGDLDTAEKYFNAAKAAGLIKQADANLKELKKKQNYPLE
;
A
#
# COMPACT_ATOMS: atom_id res chain seq x y z
N ALA A 1 -29.82 -19.74 25.70
CA ALA A 1 -29.19 -18.45 25.94
C ALA A 1 -27.78 -18.66 26.48
N LEU A 2 -26.77 -18.35 25.71
CA LEU A 2 -25.43 -18.15 26.27
C LEU A 2 -25.53 -16.85 27.08
N SER A 3 -25.43 -16.97 28.40
CA SER A 3 -25.63 -15.85 29.29
C SER A 3 -24.69 -14.67 28.90
N SER A 4 -25.15 -13.45 29.06
CA SER A 4 -24.38 -12.21 28.92
C SER A 4 -23.03 -12.26 29.66
N ALA A 5 -22.93 -13.01 30.73
CA ALA A 5 -21.71 -13.26 31.50
C ALA A 5 -20.61 -14.00 30.71
N ALA A 6 -20.98 -14.99 29.88
CA ALA A 6 -19.98 -15.70 29.05
C ALA A 6 -19.40 -14.80 27.96
N SER A 7 -20.24 -13.98 27.34
CA SER A 7 -19.80 -13.01 26.33
C SER A 7 -18.84 -11.96 26.90
N ASP A 8 -19.07 -11.49 28.11
CA ASP A 8 -18.16 -10.55 28.80
C ASP A 8 -16.81 -11.19 29.17
N VAL A 9 -16.79 -12.47 29.47
CA VAL A 9 -15.53 -13.20 29.72
C VAL A 9 -14.71 -13.31 28.44
N TYR A 10 -15.33 -13.74 27.34
CA TYR A 10 -14.63 -13.83 26.05
C TYR A 10 -14.13 -12.48 25.56
N LYS A 11 -14.91 -11.42 25.69
CA LYS A 11 -14.53 -10.06 25.39
C LYS A 11 -13.25 -9.65 26.15
N ARG A 12 -13.21 -9.88 27.47
CA ARG A 12 -12.04 -9.57 28.29
C ARG A 12 -10.83 -10.39 27.86
N GLN A 13 -11.00 -11.68 27.63
CA GLN A 13 -9.92 -12.55 27.16
C GLN A 13 -9.33 -12.09 25.83
N LEU A 14 -10.17 -11.68 24.86
CA LEU A 14 -9.72 -11.16 23.59
C LEU A 14 -8.93 -9.86 23.76
N VAL A 15 -9.42 -8.92 24.56
CA VAL A 15 -8.72 -7.66 24.85
C VAL A 15 -7.38 -7.94 25.53
N ASP A 16 -7.33 -8.82 26.53
CA ASP A 16 -6.10 -9.18 27.25
C ASP A 16 -5.10 -9.90 26.33
N TYR A 17 -5.58 -10.76 25.44
CA TYR A 17 -4.74 -11.41 24.42
C TYR A 17 -4.11 -10.39 23.47
N VAL A 18 -4.91 -9.50 22.88
CA VAL A 18 -4.45 -8.48 21.91
C VAL A 18 -3.45 -7.53 22.59
N THR A 19 -3.74 -7.06 23.81
CA THR A 19 -2.83 -6.18 24.55
C THR A 19 -1.50 -6.86 24.89
N SER A 20 -1.55 -8.12 25.30
CA SER A 20 -0.34 -8.88 25.68
C SER A 20 0.51 -9.27 24.47
N TYR A 21 -0.14 -9.74 23.40
CA TYR A 21 0.57 -10.23 22.22
C TYR A 21 1.19 -9.12 21.38
N TYR A 22 0.47 -8.01 21.22
CA TYR A 22 0.90 -6.89 20.38
C TYR A 22 1.48 -5.71 21.19
N ASN A 23 1.53 -5.81 22.51
CA ASN A 23 2.02 -4.75 23.40
C ASN A 23 1.32 -3.40 23.21
N PHE A 24 0.00 -3.42 23.01
CA PHE A 24 -0.81 -2.21 22.94
C PHE A 24 -1.25 -1.72 24.32
N ASP A 25 -1.37 -0.39 24.48
CA ASP A 25 -2.03 0.16 25.65
C ASP A 25 -3.52 -0.25 25.63
N LYS A 26 -3.98 -0.89 26.72
CA LYS A 26 -5.36 -1.32 26.87
C LYS A 26 -6.39 -0.19 26.68
N LYS A 27 -6.00 1.06 26.95
CA LYS A 27 -6.84 2.24 26.74
C LYS A 27 -7.16 2.54 25.27
N LEU A 28 -6.37 1.99 24.34
CA LEU A 28 -6.58 2.14 22.91
C LEU A 28 -7.63 1.15 22.37
N ILE A 29 -8.06 0.17 23.16
CA ILE A 29 -8.99 -0.87 22.74
C ILE A 29 -10.37 -0.58 23.32
N THR A 30 -11.29 -0.25 22.45
CA THR A 30 -12.72 -0.20 22.77
C THR A 30 -13.35 -1.50 22.32
N SER A 31 -14.12 -2.14 23.18
CA SER A 31 -14.79 -3.38 22.85
C SER A 31 -16.27 -3.29 23.19
N GLU A 32 -17.10 -3.63 22.24
CA GLU A 32 -18.55 -3.72 22.36
C GLU A 32 -18.98 -5.16 22.10
N TYR A 33 -20.13 -5.55 22.57
CA TYR A 33 -20.70 -6.83 22.23
C TYR A 33 -22.22 -6.71 22.05
N THR A 34 -22.76 -7.51 21.15
CA THR A 34 -24.17 -7.66 20.92
C THR A 34 -24.60 -9.00 21.52
N PRO A 35 -25.33 -9.03 22.63
CA PRO A 35 -25.67 -10.28 23.33
C PRO A 35 -26.41 -11.27 22.44
N GLU A 36 -27.27 -10.74 21.58
CA GLU A 36 -28.08 -11.49 20.62
C GLU A 36 -28.19 -10.71 19.33
N ASP A 37 -27.52 -11.23 18.26
CA ASP A 37 -27.53 -10.58 16.96
C ASP A 37 -28.83 -10.88 16.17
N TRP A 38 -29.91 -10.27 16.59
CA TRP A 38 -31.21 -10.36 15.90
C TRP A 38 -31.14 -9.82 14.46
N LYS A 39 -30.27 -8.86 14.17
CA LYS A 39 -30.08 -8.33 12.81
C LYS A 39 -29.41 -9.35 11.90
N GLY A 40 -28.37 -10.02 12.37
CA GLY A 40 -27.73 -11.12 11.66
C GLY A 40 -28.67 -12.31 11.50
N PHE A 41 -29.41 -12.67 12.54
CA PHE A 41 -30.42 -13.72 12.47
C PHE A 41 -31.51 -13.40 11.43
N ARG A 42 -32.04 -12.20 11.44
CA ARG A 42 -32.98 -11.72 10.42
C ARG A 42 -32.44 -11.86 8.99
N LYS A 43 -31.17 -11.46 8.79
CA LYS A 43 -30.50 -11.57 7.49
C LYS A 43 -30.37 -13.04 7.06
N PHE A 44 -29.97 -13.92 7.97
CA PHE A 44 -29.91 -15.36 7.71
C PHE A 44 -31.27 -15.91 7.30
N VAL A 45 -32.30 -15.65 8.09
CA VAL A 45 -33.69 -16.10 7.81
C VAL A 45 -34.17 -15.59 6.46
N SER A 46 -33.91 -14.31 6.14
CA SER A 46 -34.28 -13.71 4.85
C SER A 46 -33.63 -14.41 3.66
N ALA A 47 -32.38 -14.85 3.81
CA ALA A 47 -31.60 -15.53 2.76
C ALA A 47 -31.89 -17.04 2.71
N SER A 48 -32.46 -17.62 3.74
CA SER A 48 -32.75 -19.06 3.86
C SER A 48 -34.04 -19.46 3.13
N SER A 49 -34.20 -20.76 2.92
CA SER A 49 -35.44 -21.39 2.40
C SER A 49 -36.19 -22.15 3.45
N ILE A 50 -36.11 -21.70 4.72
CA ILE A 50 -36.84 -22.34 5.82
C ILE A 50 -38.37 -22.20 5.64
N GLU A 51 -39.10 -23.22 6.06
CA GLU A 51 -40.54 -23.14 6.11
C GLU A 51 -41.02 -22.03 7.09
N LYS A 52 -42.17 -21.42 6.79
CA LYS A 52 -42.75 -20.31 7.57
C LYS A 52 -41.83 -19.10 7.76
N LYS A 53 -40.92 -18.86 6.79
CA LYS A 53 -39.96 -17.75 6.77
C LYS A 53 -40.61 -16.41 7.12
N GLU A 54 -41.72 -16.08 6.48
CA GLU A 54 -42.37 -14.77 6.67
C GLU A 54 -42.95 -14.60 8.10
N GLU A 55 -43.45 -15.69 8.69
CA GLU A 55 -43.92 -15.64 10.08
C GLU A 55 -42.76 -15.50 11.06
N VAL A 56 -41.62 -16.16 10.80
CA VAL A 56 -40.37 -15.99 11.58
C VAL A 56 -39.89 -14.56 11.50
N LEU A 57 -39.87 -13.96 10.30
CA LEU A 57 -39.45 -12.56 10.12
C LEU A 57 -40.36 -11.60 10.89
N ARG A 58 -41.69 -11.84 10.90
CA ARG A 58 -42.61 -11.02 11.71
C ARG A 58 -42.32 -11.12 13.20
N LEU A 59 -42.04 -12.33 13.72
CA LEU A 59 -41.67 -12.50 15.12
C LEU A 59 -40.36 -11.81 15.47
N ILE A 60 -39.37 -11.83 14.56
CA ILE A 60 -38.09 -11.13 14.73
C ILE A 60 -38.32 -9.61 14.80
N ASP A 61 -39.16 -9.08 13.92
CA ASP A 61 -39.39 -7.64 13.77
C ASP A 61 -40.37 -7.09 14.85
N ASP A 62 -41.04 -7.93 15.60
CA ASP A 62 -41.94 -7.49 16.66
C ASP A 62 -41.16 -7.10 17.91
N GLU A 63 -41.00 -5.80 18.12
CA GLU A 63 -40.31 -5.23 19.28
C GLU A 63 -41.08 -5.34 20.60
N SER A 64 -42.37 -5.69 20.53
CA SER A 64 -43.23 -5.84 21.74
C SER A 64 -42.99 -7.16 22.47
N ILE A 65 -42.39 -8.15 21.81
CA ILE A 65 -42.16 -9.49 22.34
C ILE A 65 -40.82 -9.53 23.07
N ASN A 66 -40.83 -9.99 24.33
CA ASN A 66 -39.61 -10.25 25.07
C ASN A 66 -38.73 -11.27 24.36
N ILE A 67 -37.40 -11.06 24.40
CA ILE A 67 -36.39 -11.84 23.71
C ILE A 67 -36.51 -13.35 24.00
N ASP A 68 -36.59 -13.76 25.26
CA ASP A 68 -36.71 -15.16 25.64
C ASP A 68 -38.04 -15.80 25.16
N LYS A 69 -39.08 -15.00 25.02
CA LYS A 69 -40.35 -15.43 24.45
C LYS A 69 -40.24 -15.55 22.94
N LYS A 70 -39.59 -14.59 22.30
CA LYS A 70 -39.37 -14.57 20.86
C LYS A 70 -38.64 -15.83 20.38
N GLU A 71 -37.57 -16.22 21.08
CA GLU A 71 -36.79 -17.43 20.79
C GLU A 71 -37.68 -18.71 20.92
N ARG A 72 -38.46 -18.81 21.96
CA ARG A 72 -39.40 -19.93 22.16
C ARG A 72 -40.52 -19.98 21.12
N ASP A 73 -41.09 -18.84 20.79
CA ASP A 73 -42.17 -18.75 19.80
C ASP A 73 -41.65 -19.14 18.41
N ILE A 74 -40.44 -18.74 18.03
CA ILE A 74 -39.76 -19.16 16.78
C ILE A 74 -39.53 -20.69 16.79
N ALA A 75 -38.98 -21.24 17.87
CA ALA A 75 -38.71 -22.67 17.97
C ALA A 75 -40.01 -23.50 17.82
N ASN A 76 -41.12 -23.06 18.47
CA ASN A 76 -42.40 -23.70 18.35
C ASN A 76 -43.04 -23.58 16.96
N LEU A 77 -42.83 -22.42 16.30
CA LEU A 77 -43.38 -22.12 14.98
C LEU A 77 -42.72 -22.99 13.89
N VAL A 78 -41.39 -23.08 13.89
CA VAL A 78 -40.66 -23.81 12.85
C VAL A 78 -40.55 -25.31 13.08
N GLY A 79 -40.78 -25.75 14.31
CA GLY A 79 -40.67 -27.14 14.70
C GLY A 79 -39.25 -27.65 14.89
N PRO A 80 -39.10 -28.89 15.44
CA PRO A 80 -37.80 -29.37 15.92
C PRO A 80 -36.72 -29.48 14.84
N GLN A 81 -37.09 -29.94 13.66
CA GLN A 81 -36.11 -30.16 12.58
C GLN A 81 -35.53 -28.84 12.05
N THR A 82 -36.38 -27.88 11.74
CA THR A 82 -35.95 -26.54 11.25
C THR A 82 -35.22 -25.79 12.36
N TYR A 83 -35.64 -25.94 13.62
CA TYR A 83 -34.93 -25.32 14.73
C TYR A 83 -33.50 -25.91 14.92
N GLN A 84 -33.33 -27.23 14.78
CA GLN A 84 -32.00 -27.85 14.78
C GLN A 84 -31.11 -27.33 13.64
N TYR A 85 -31.67 -27.12 12.46
CA TYR A 85 -30.95 -26.49 11.35
C TYR A 85 -30.51 -25.06 11.72
N ILE A 86 -31.38 -24.25 12.32
CA ILE A 86 -31.04 -22.90 12.78
C ILE A 86 -29.89 -22.94 13.80
N LEU A 87 -29.93 -23.87 14.74
CA LEU A 87 -28.91 -24.05 15.77
C LEU A 87 -27.55 -24.48 15.17
N ALA A 88 -27.55 -25.32 14.13
CA ALA A 88 -26.36 -25.88 13.53
C ALA A 88 -25.69 -24.94 12.52
N GLU A 89 -26.48 -24.23 11.74
CA GLU A 89 -25.97 -23.44 10.61
C GLU A 89 -25.94 -21.92 10.87
N CYS A 90 -27.01 -21.41 11.53
CA CYS A 90 -27.12 -19.98 11.74
C CYS A 90 -26.33 -19.50 12.97
N TYR A 91 -26.55 -20.12 14.12
CA TYR A 91 -25.97 -19.64 15.38
C TYR A 91 -24.44 -19.65 15.41
N PRO A 92 -23.72 -20.65 14.83
CA PRO A 92 -22.28 -20.58 14.75
C PRO A 92 -21.79 -19.40 13.90
N ALA A 93 -22.48 -19.09 12.78
CA ALA A 93 -22.15 -17.99 11.89
C ALA A 93 -22.36 -16.61 12.57
N LEU A 94 -23.29 -16.51 13.53
CA LEU A 94 -23.53 -15.29 14.30
C LEU A 94 -22.54 -15.10 15.47
N ARG A 95 -21.79 -16.15 15.82
CA ARG A 95 -20.77 -16.10 16.89
C ARG A 95 -19.42 -15.75 16.29
N HIS A 96 -19.25 -14.51 15.91
CA HIS A 96 -17.99 -14.00 15.38
C HIS A 96 -17.55 -12.73 16.12
N SER A 97 -16.31 -12.38 15.95
CA SER A 97 -15.75 -11.12 16.45
C SER A 97 -15.27 -10.32 15.26
N ASP A 98 -15.79 -9.12 15.10
CA ASP A 98 -15.30 -8.14 14.14
C ASP A 98 -14.35 -7.18 14.85
N TYR A 99 -13.35 -6.74 14.13
CA TYR A 99 -12.45 -5.71 14.62
C TYR A 99 -12.25 -4.63 13.58
N THR A 100 -12.12 -3.40 14.07
CA THR A 100 -11.77 -2.26 13.26
C THR A 100 -10.53 -1.61 13.86
N VAL A 101 -9.50 -1.39 13.05
CA VAL A 101 -8.30 -0.67 13.46
C VAL A 101 -8.40 0.75 12.95
N ASN A 102 -8.58 1.71 13.88
CA ASN A 102 -8.50 3.13 13.58
C ASN A 102 -7.09 3.59 13.87
N TYR A 103 -6.39 4.11 12.88
CA TYR A 103 -5.04 4.63 13.04
C TYR A 103 -4.89 5.97 12.34
N THR A 104 -4.02 6.80 12.90
CA THR A 104 -3.63 8.05 12.27
C THR A 104 -2.20 7.88 11.77
N VAL A 105 -2.02 8.04 10.46
CA VAL A 105 -0.69 8.08 9.87
C VAL A 105 -0.12 9.47 10.14
N ARG A 106 0.91 9.56 10.98
CA ARG A 106 1.72 10.77 11.07
C ARG A 106 2.86 10.68 10.05
N GLY A 107 3.19 11.79 9.43
CA GLY A 107 4.41 11.89 8.64
C GLY A 107 5.64 11.67 9.54
N LEU A 108 6.63 10.99 9.02
CA LEU A 108 7.91 10.80 9.71
C LEU A 108 8.73 12.08 9.65
N SER A 109 9.49 12.38 10.72
CA SER A 109 10.50 13.42 10.65
C SER A 109 11.62 13.02 9.67
N LEU A 110 12.45 13.98 9.28
CA LEU A 110 13.58 13.70 8.38
C LEU A 110 14.56 12.70 9.01
N GLU A 111 14.83 12.85 10.30
CA GLU A 111 15.74 11.98 11.07
C GLU A 111 15.18 10.55 11.15
N GLU A 112 13.91 10.40 11.51
CA GLU A 112 13.23 9.10 11.51
C GLU A 112 13.26 8.45 10.12
N SER A 113 13.02 9.23 9.06
CA SER A 113 13.03 8.75 7.68
C SER A 113 14.43 8.26 7.27
N LYS A 114 15.50 8.98 7.66
CA LYS A 114 16.90 8.57 7.42
C LYS A 114 17.28 7.28 8.14
N GLU A 115 16.75 7.02 9.30
CA GLU A 115 16.96 5.75 9.99
C GLU A 115 16.19 4.59 9.34
N ILE A 116 14.98 4.88 8.89
CA ILE A 116 14.06 3.87 8.35
C ILE A 116 14.46 3.43 6.95
N ILE A 117 15.01 4.32 6.11
CA ILE A 117 15.33 4.03 4.71
C ILE A 117 16.25 2.82 4.54
N ASN A 118 17.16 2.61 5.50
CA ASN A 118 18.10 1.48 5.47
C ASN A 118 17.55 0.20 6.12
N LYS A 119 16.54 0.31 6.99
CA LYS A 119 16.03 -0.81 7.80
C LYS A 119 14.70 -1.34 7.27
N ARG A 120 13.78 -0.44 6.93
CA ARG A 120 12.40 -0.75 6.56
C ARG A 120 11.86 0.26 5.54
N PRO A 121 12.45 0.37 4.34
CA PRO A 121 12.08 1.38 3.34
C PRO A 121 10.60 1.31 2.93
N GLN A 122 9.96 0.16 3.06
CA GLN A 122 8.53 -0.03 2.78
C GLN A 122 7.59 0.78 3.70
N LEU A 123 8.11 1.36 4.78
CA LEU A 123 7.34 2.23 5.68
C LEU A 123 7.38 3.69 5.23
N LEU A 124 8.23 4.04 4.26
CA LEU A 124 8.38 5.40 3.74
C LEU A 124 7.45 5.62 2.55
N SER A 125 6.81 6.78 2.54
CA SER A 125 6.20 7.32 1.34
C SER A 125 7.26 7.83 0.35
N LEU A 126 6.90 7.94 -0.92
CA LEU A 126 7.77 8.52 -1.94
C LEU A 126 8.23 9.93 -1.58
N GLN A 127 7.35 10.74 -0.99
CA GLN A 127 7.67 12.10 -0.55
C GLN A 127 8.71 12.13 0.57
N GLU A 128 8.65 11.19 1.51
CA GLU A 128 9.64 11.09 2.59
C GLU A 128 11.00 10.69 2.04
N ILE A 129 11.05 9.77 1.06
CA ILE A 129 12.30 9.40 0.39
C ILE A 129 12.88 10.60 -0.38
N TYR A 130 12.06 11.39 -1.07
CA TYR A 130 12.53 12.59 -1.76
C TYR A 130 13.05 13.66 -0.80
N ARG A 131 12.40 13.85 0.35
CA ARG A 131 12.89 14.75 1.40
C ARG A 131 14.26 14.32 1.94
N ILE A 132 14.51 13.00 2.04
CA ILE A 132 15.85 12.50 2.39
C ILE A 132 16.85 12.92 1.30
N ALA A 133 16.55 12.62 0.02
CA ALA A 133 17.41 12.99 -1.10
C ALA A 133 17.70 14.50 -1.14
N GLU A 134 16.67 15.34 -0.99
CA GLU A 134 16.80 16.81 -0.96
C GLU A 134 17.68 17.32 0.20
N SER A 135 17.77 16.56 1.30
CA SER A 135 18.63 16.91 2.42
C SER A 135 20.10 16.51 2.25
N CYS A 136 20.41 15.76 1.20
CA CYS A 136 21.74 15.28 0.89
C CYS A 136 22.41 16.14 -0.19
N GLU A 137 23.74 16.11 -0.25
CA GLU A 137 24.48 16.73 -1.35
C GLU A 137 24.20 15.98 -2.66
N PRO A 138 23.81 16.68 -3.74
CA PRO A 138 23.57 16.04 -5.03
C PRO A 138 24.76 15.20 -5.51
N GLY A 139 24.51 13.92 -5.82
CA GLY A 139 25.53 12.97 -6.22
C GLY A 139 26.26 12.26 -5.08
N SER A 140 25.97 12.60 -3.81
CA SER A 140 26.49 11.84 -2.65
C SER A 140 25.96 10.40 -2.65
N GLU A 141 26.57 9.54 -1.84
CA GLU A 141 26.14 8.14 -1.71
C GLU A 141 24.72 8.05 -1.15
N GLU A 142 24.40 8.85 -0.16
CA GLU A 142 23.07 8.90 0.46
C GLU A 142 21.99 9.43 -0.50
N PHE A 143 22.33 10.46 -1.30
CA PHE A 143 21.46 10.96 -2.36
C PHE A 143 21.13 9.85 -3.37
N ASN A 144 22.16 9.18 -3.89
CA ASN A 144 22.04 8.11 -4.87
C ASN A 144 21.25 6.92 -4.30
N HIS A 145 21.53 6.54 -3.05
CA HIS A 145 20.82 5.47 -2.36
C HIS A 145 19.32 5.77 -2.22
N SER A 146 18.97 7.00 -1.88
CA SER A 146 17.57 7.42 -1.76
C SER A 146 16.80 7.21 -3.08
N PHE A 147 17.35 7.58 -4.21
CA PHE A 147 16.70 7.36 -5.50
C PHE A 147 16.69 5.89 -5.94
N GLN A 148 17.70 5.12 -5.57
CA GLN A 148 17.69 3.67 -5.81
C GLN A 148 16.57 2.98 -5.01
N VAL A 149 16.39 3.37 -3.76
CA VAL A 149 15.27 2.90 -2.92
C VAL A 149 13.94 3.35 -3.51
N ALA A 150 13.82 4.63 -3.90
CA ALA A 150 12.60 5.16 -4.53
C ALA A 150 12.22 4.38 -5.78
N ALA A 151 13.17 4.13 -6.70
CA ALA A 151 12.91 3.37 -7.93
C ALA A 151 12.58 1.89 -7.67
N THR A 152 13.06 1.34 -6.56
CA THR A 152 12.75 -0.03 -6.14
C THR A 152 11.36 -0.14 -5.54
N MET A 153 11.01 0.79 -4.65
CA MET A 153 9.72 0.79 -3.93
C MET A 153 8.57 1.34 -4.78
N PHE A 154 8.88 2.27 -5.67
CA PHE A 154 7.93 2.94 -6.58
C PHE A 154 8.40 2.81 -8.02
N PRO A 155 8.35 1.60 -8.59
CA PRO A 155 8.99 1.28 -9.87
C PRO A 155 8.40 2.02 -11.09
N ASP A 156 7.25 2.65 -10.93
CA ASP A 156 6.59 3.41 -12.01
C ASP A 156 6.72 4.93 -11.84
N ASP A 157 7.43 5.39 -10.79
CA ASP A 157 7.68 6.83 -10.62
C ASP A 157 8.75 7.33 -11.59
N PRO A 158 8.42 8.31 -12.46
CA PRO A 158 9.32 8.75 -13.51
C PRO A 158 10.54 9.53 -13.01
N ILE A 159 10.42 10.20 -11.84
CA ILE A 159 11.52 10.99 -11.27
C ILE A 159 12.51 10.06 -10.58
N ALA A 160 12.04 9.08 -9.84
CA ALA A 160 12.88 8.06 -9.22
C ALA A 160 13.67 7.28 -10.27
N ASN A 161 13.00 6.89 -11.36
CA ASN A 161 13.63 6.19 -12.47
C ASN A 161 14.65 7.07 -13.22
N LEU A 162 14.37 8.35 -13.45
CA LEU A 162 15.31 9.28 -14.05
C LEU A 162 16.61 9.38 -13.25
N ASN A 163 16.50 9.59 -11.93
CA ASN A 163 17.68 9.74 -11.06
C ASN A 163 18.43 8.42 -10.89
N ALA A 164 17.72 7.28 -10.77
CA ALA A 164 18.38 5.97 -10.74
C ALA A 164 19.15 5.68 -12.04
N GLY A 165 18.60 6.04 -13.21
CA GLY A 165 19.27 5.93 -14.48
C GLY A 165 20.52 6.83 -14.60
N ALA A 166 20.42 8.08 -14.14
CA ALA A 166 21.55 9.00 -14.09
C ALA A 166 22.68 8.49 -13.18
N MET A 167 22.32 7.94 -12.02
CA MET A 167 23.27 7.34 -11.09
C MET A 167 24.02 6.15 -11.72
N GLU A 168 23.34 5.26 -12.43
CA GLU A 168 23.98 4.13 -13.11
C GLU A 168 24.98 4.60 -14.20
N ILE A 169 24.64 5.65 -14.93
CA ILE A 169 25.57 6.28 -15.89
C ILE A 169 26.80 6.84 -15.18
N GLN A 170 26.61 7.56 -14.09
CA GLN A 170 27.69 8.20 -13.33
C GLN A 170 28.66 7.18 -12.71
N LYS A 171 28.15 6.05 -12.25
CA LYS A 171 28.97 4.95 -11.72
C LYS A 171 29.80 4.25 -12.80
N GLY A 172 29.53 4.51 -14.08
CA GLY A 172 30.14 3.75 -15.18
C GLY A 172 29.66 2.29 -15.19
N GLY A 173 28.46 2.05 -14.64
CA GLY A 173 27.86 0.73 -14.51
C GLY A 173 27.32 0.19 -15.83
N ASP A 174 26.40 -0.79 -15.73
CA ASP A 174 25.77 -1.40 -16.89
C ASP A 174 24.78 -0.43 -17.57
N MET A 175 25.10 0.00 -18.78
CA MET A 175 24.23 0.90 -19.57
C MET A 175 22.87 0.28 -19.87
N THR A 176 22.76 -1.05 -19.88
CA THR A 176 21.49 -1.76 -20.01
C THR A 176 20.57 -1.47 -18.82
N THR A 177 21.12 -1.45 -17.61
CA THR A 177 20.38 -1.09 -16.40
C THR A 177 19.97 0.37 -16.42
N ALA A 178 20.87 1.28 -16.81
CA ALA A 178 20.57 2.70 -16.97
C ALA A 178 19.42 2.92 -17.98
N LYS A 179 19.47 2.27 -19.14
CA LYS A 179 18.41 2.34 -20.16
C LYS A 179 17.07 1.83 -19.62
N ARG A 180 17.05 0.75 -18.83
CA ARG A 180 15.82 0.20 -18.24
C ARG A 180 15.15 1.19 -17.29
N TYR A 181 15.92 1.91 -16.49
CA TYR A 181 15.39 2.99 -15.66
C TYR A 181 14.87 4.15 -16.51
N LEU A 182 15.68 4.65 -17.46
CA LEU A 182 15.30 5.78 -18.32
C LEU A 182 14.08 5.50 -19.21
N ALA A 183 13.83 4.23 -19.56
CA ALA A 183 12.62 3.83 -20.29
C ALA A 183 11.33 4.06 -19.48
N LYS A 184 11.42 4.13 -18.14
CA LYS A 184 10.31 4.44 -17.23
C LYS A 184 10.25 5.92 -16.83
N ALA A 185 11.29 6.69 -17.13
CA ALA A 185 11.30 8.13 -16.92
C ALA A 185 10.43 8.84 -17.95
N ASN A 186 10.15 10.15 -17.73
CA ASN A 186 9.43 10.94 -18.71
C ASN A 186 10.30 11.12 -19.97
N PRO A 187 9.91 10.55 -21.12
CA PRO A 187 10.73 10.60 -22.33
C PRO A 187 10.88 12.00 -22.92
N LYS A 188 10.02 12.96 -22.54
CA LYS A 188 10.07 14.35 -22.99
C LYS A 188 10.89 15.26 -22.05
N ALA A 189 11.28 14.76 -20.88
CA ALA A 189 12.11 15.53 -19.96
C ALA A 189 13.50 15.77 -20.56
N ALA A 190 14.00 16.98 -20.41
CA ALA A 190 15.31 17.37 -20.95
C ALA A 190 16.46 16.53 -20.37
N GLU A 191 16.37 16.20 -19.09
CA GLU A 191 17.34 15.35 -18.37
C GLU A 191 17.31 13.91 -18.90
N THR A 192 16.12 13.37 -19.20
CA THR A 192 16.01 12.02 -19.79
C THR A 192 16.68 11.97 -21.16
N GLN A 193 16.42 12.97 -22.02
CA GLN A 193 17.05 13.08 -23.33
C GLN A 193 18.57 13.22 -23.20
N ASN A 194 19.04 14.07 -22.29
CA ASN A 194 20.48 14.26 -22.05
C ASN A 194 21.15 12.94 -21.61
N ASN A 195 20.54 12.21 -20.70
CA ASN A 195 21.08 10.94 -20.20
C ASN A 195 21.12 9.86 -21.29
N LEU A 196 20.08 9.78 -22.13
CA LEU A 196 20.08 8.89 -23.30
C LEU A 196 21.18 9.28 -24.31
N GLY A 197 21.42 10.56 -24.49
CA GLY A 197 22.55 11.07 -25.31
C GLY A 197 23.89 10.65 -24.77
N ILE A 198 24.09 10.71 -23.45
CA ILE A 198 25.34 10.27 -22.81
C ILE A 198 25.55 8.76 -23.04
N ILE A 199 24.49 7.94 -22.87
CA ILE A 199 24.58 6.50 -23.13
C ILE A 199 24.94 6.23 -24.58
N ALA A 200 24.27 6.86 -25.54
CA ALA A 200 24.56 6.69 -26.96
C ALA A 200 26.03 7.09 -27.29
N MET A 201 26.54 8.19 -26.68
CA MET A 201 27.91 8.61 -26.82
C MET A 201 28.93 7.61 -26.22
N ILE A 202 28.61 6.96 -25.12
CA ILE A 202 29.41 5.89 -24.50
C ILE A 202 29.46 4.66 -25.41
N GLU A 203 28.32 4.30 -26.00
CA GLU A 203 28.18 3.15 -26.91
C GLU A 203 28.74 3.40 -28.31
N GLY A 204 29.21 4.64 -28.60
CA GLY A 204 29.79 5.00 -29.88
C GLY A 204 28.79 5.40 -30.96
N ASP A 205 27.49 5.42 -30.67
CA ASP A 205 26.45 5.92 -31.59
C ASP A 205 26.38 7.45 -31.51
N LEU A 206 27.32 8.12 -32.18
CA LEU A 206 27.48 9.56 -32.10
C LEU A 206 26.33 10.32 -32.78
N ASP A 207 25.74 9.75 -33.83
CA ASP A 207 24.59 10.37 -34.52
C ASP A 207 23.33 10.37 -33.65
N THR A 208 23.08 9.29 -32.94
CA THR A 208 21.96 9.19 -31.96
C THR A 208 22.22 10.09 -30.76
N ALA A 209 23.46 10.16 -30.27
CA ALA A 209 23.85 11.05 -29.19
C ALA A 209 23.58 12.53 -29.53
N GLU A 210 23.90 12.96 -30.74
CA GLU A 210 23.66 14.32 -31.20
C GLU A 210 22.16 14.66 -31.23
N LYS A 211 21.33 13.75 -31.72
CA LYS A 211 19.86 13.92 -31.71
C LYS A 211 19.33 14.12 -30.31
N TYR A 212 19.74 13.27 -29.36
CA TYR A 212 19.32 13.36 -27.99
C TYR A 212 19.78 14.65 -27.30
N PHE A 213 21.04 15.08 -27.48
CA PHE A 213 21.50 16.33 -26.89
C PHE A 213 20.78 17.55 -27.46
N ASN A 214 20.51 17.56 -28.78
CA ASN A 214 19.72 18.63 -29.39
C ASN A 214 18.25 18.63 -28.85
N ALA A 215 17.64 17.47 -28.63
CA ALA A 215 16.33 17.37 -27.99
C ALA A 215 16.34 17.89 -26.55
N ALA A 216 17.37 17.53 -25.76
CA ALA A 216 17.57 18.03 -24.42
C ALA A 216 17.72 19.57 -24.38
N LYS A 217 18.50 20.12 -25.32
CA LYS A 217 18.65 21.56 -25.48
C LYS A 217 17.33 22.25 -25.81
N ALA A 218 16.58 21.70 -26.74
CA ALA A 218 15.27 22.23 -27.13
C ALA A 218 14.24 22.16 -25.98
N ALA A 219 14.37 21.17 -25.09
CA ALA A 219 13.54 21.02 -23.89
C ALA A 219 14.02 21.88 -22.70
N GLY A 220 15.06 22.70 -22.86
CA GLY A 220 15.50 23.70 -21.88
C GLY A 220 16.81 23.40 -21.14
N LEU A 221 17.42 22.22 -21.30
CA LEU A 221 18.70 21.87 -20.66
C LEU A 221 19.91 22.39 -21.45
N ILE A 222 19.93 23.70 -21.72
CA ILE A 222 20.86 24.33 -22.69
C ILE A 222 22.33 24.12 -22.30
N LYS A 223 22.70 24.45 -21.06
CA LYS A 223 24.10 24.47 -20.61
C LYS A 223 24.73 23.07 -20.66
N GLN A 224 24.05 22.07 -20.15
CA GLN A 224 24.56 20.70 -20.11
C GLN A 224 24.60 20.09 -21.53
N ALA A 225 23.54 20.30 -22.30
CA ALA A 225 23.46 19.82 -23.67
C ALA A 225 24.54 20.43 -24.55
N ASP A 226 24.82 21.74 -24.44
CA ASP A 226 25.91 22.40 -25.20
C ASP A 226 27.29 21.87 -24.80
N ALA A 227 27.49 21.59 -23.49
CA ALA A 227 28.76 20.98 -23.05
C ALA A 227 28.93 19.56 -23.64
N ASN A 228 27.88 18.77 -23.64
CA ASN A 228 27.90 17.40 -24.20
C ASN A 228 28.05 17.42 -25.73
N LEU A 229 27.39 18.33 -26.44
CA LEU A 229 27.57 18.52 -27.89
C LEU A 229 29.01 18.95 -28.25
N LYS A 230 29.64 19.76 -27.42
CA LYS A 230 31.05 20.13 -27.61
C LYS A 230 31.98 18.93 -27.44
N GLU A 231 31.71 18.08 -26.44
CA GLU A 231 32.48 16.86 -26.21
C GLU A 231 32.25 15.83 -27.33
N LEU A 232 31.01 15.69 -27.79
CA LEU A 232 30.67 14.87 -28.95
C LEU A 232 31.45 15.24 -30.19
N LYS A 233 31.53 16.55 -30.52
CA LYS A 233 32.30 17.04 -31.67
C LYS A 233 33.79 16.71 -31.56
N LYS A 234 34.36 16.74 -30.36
CA LYS A 234 35.75 16.30 -30.17
C LYS A 234 35.91 14.82 -30.50
N LYS A 235 35.02 13.96 -30.04
CA LYS A 235 35.05 12.52 -30.34
C LYS A 235 34.89 12.24 -31.85
N GLN A 236 34.03 13.00 -32.55
CA GLN A 236 33.86 12.88 -34.00
C GLN A 236 35.12 13.25 -34.76
N ASN A 237 35.83 14.30 -34.31
CA ASN A 237 37.05 14.80 -34.97
C ASN A 237 38.33 13.99 -34.65
N TYR A 238 38.33 13.30 -33.51
CA TYR A 238 39.45 12.50 -33.03
C TYR A 238 38.94 11.13 -32.58
N PRO A 239 38.55 10.25 -33.52
CA PRO A 239 38.13 8.89 -33.15
C PRO A 239 39.35 8.20 -32.50
N LEU A 240 39.17 7.71 -31.28
CA LEU A 240 40.18 6.87 -30.64
C LEU A 240 40.23 5.56 -31.46
N GLU A 241 41.41 5.23 -32.02
CA GLU A 241 41.66 3.93 -32.65
C GLU A 241 41.50 2.78 -31.70
#